data_8264a5035c4fc4d2897a5e7d5211b965
#
_entry.id   8264a5035c4fc4d2897a5e7d5211b965
#
_cell.length_a   1.000
_cell.length_b   1.000
_cell.length_c   1.000
_cell.angle_alpha   90.00
_cell.angle_beta   90.00
_cell.angle_gamma   90.00
#
_symmetry.space_group_name_H-M   'P 1'
#
loop_
_entity.id
_entity.type
_entity.pdbx_description
1 polymer ?
#
loop_
_entity_poly.entity_id
_entity_poly.type
_entity_poly.pdbx_seq_one_letter_code
_entity_poly.pdbx_strand_id
1 'polypeptide(L)'
;MSAKIQVEKPLVVLHGDEMAQIAFERILEQFVRTRLAINLIEVDLSAQERFTSNGQVVLEAIEALKTYGVGIKNAGMTVNRAQLDALLQSHPAVDEAKLDKLATKSPNGAIRKGISGNITREDIEFTNLRSVRPQWIDRDIEVDTMETGGLDFSYSELSEAT
;
A
#
# COMPACT_ATOMS: atom_id res chain seq x y z
N MET A 1 -7.79 -0.46 32.20
CA MET A 1 -7.21 -0.46 30.84
C MET A 1 -5.98 -1.35 30.88
N SER A 2 -5.82 -2.26 29.92
CA SER A 2 -4.60 -3.08 29.83
C SER A 2 -3.40 -2.20 29.51
N ALA A 3 -2.23 -2.51 30.09
CA ALA A 3 -1.01 -1.80 29.76
C ALA A 3 -0.67 -1.98 28.27
N LYS A 4 -0.22 -0.92 27.62
CA LYS A 4 0.21 -1.01 26.22
C LYS A 4 1.51 -1.81 26.10
N ILE A 5 1.61 -2.58 25.03
CA ILE A 5 2.85 -3.30 24.69
C ILE A 5 3.87 -2.26 24.21
N GLN A 6 5.03 -2.23 24.84
CA GLN A 6 6.12 -1.35 24.44
C GLN A 6 6.80 -1.89 23.19
N VAL A 7 6.95 -1.05 22.15
CA VAL A 7 7.63 -1.39 20.91
C VAL A 7 8.74 -0.37 20.70
N GLU A 8 9.97 -0.85 20.69
CA GLU A 8 11.16 0.01 20.61
C GLU A 8 11.39 0.59 19.23
N LYS A 9 11.16 -0.23 18.18
CA LYS A 9 11.36 0.21 16.80
C LYS A 9 10.15 0.99 16.29
N PRO A 10 10.36 2.11 15.61
CA PRO A 10 9.28 2.82 14.94
C PRO A 10 8.60 1.97 13.88
N LEU A 11 7.32 2.23 13.64
CA LEU A 11 6.55 1.68 12.54
C LEU A 11 6.36 2.74 11.46
N VAL A 12 6.78 2.44 10.24
CA VAL A 12 6.50 3.31 9.09
C VAL A 12 5.04 3.10 8.65
N VAL A 13 4.29 4.19 8.60
CA VAL A 13 2.87 4.19 8.21
C VAL A 13 2.74 4.93 6.88
N LEU A 14 2.40 4.20 5.84
CA LEU A 14 2.21 4.73 4.50
C LEU A 14 0.74 4.94 4.23
N HIS A 15 0.29 6.19 4.33
CA HIS A 15 -1.10 6.57 4.07
C HIS A 15 -1.43 6.43 2.58
N GLY A 16 -2.70 6.28 2.28
CA GLY A 16 -3.17 6.05 0.92
C GLY A 16 -4.31 6.97 0.54
N ASP A 17 -5.21 6.46 -0.31
CA ASP A 17 -6.23 7.29 -0.96
C ASP A 17 -7.64 6.99 -0.44
N GLU A 18 -8.50 8.02 -0.50
CA GLU A 18 -9.96 7.96 -0.41
C GLU A 18 -10.53 7.16 0.78
N MET A 19 -11.53 6.32 0.52
CA MET A 19 -12.23 5.53 1.54
C MET A 19 -11.30 4.60 2.32
N ALA A 20 -10.25 4.11 1.68
CA ALA A 20 -9.27 3.25 2.32
C ALA A 20 -8.53 3.99 3.44
N GLN A 21 -8.27 5.29 3.27
CA GLN A 21 -7.65 6.13 4.30
C GLN A 21 -8.50 6.22 5.57
N ILE A 22 -9.82 6.41 5.42
CA ILE A 22 -10.75 6.49 6.56
C ILE A 22 -10.74 5.18 7.38
N ALA A 23 -10.76 4.03 6.70
CA ALA A 23 -10.70 2.73 7.34
C ALA A 23 -9.34 2.51 8.04
N PHE A 24 -8.27 2.93 7.38
CA PHE A 24 -6.91 2.77 7.89
C PHE A 24 -6.65 3.62 9.14
N GLU A 25 -7.09 4.86 9.18
CA GLU A 25 -7.02 5.72 10.36
C GLU A 25 -7.75 5.11 11.55
N ARG A 26 -8.92 4.52 11.33
CA ARG A 26 -9.64 3.78 12.39
C ARG A 26 -8.85 2.59 12.92
N ILE A 27 -8.17 1.86 12.04
CA ILE A 27 -7.29 0.75 12.44
C ILE A 27 -6.12 1.28 13.28
N LEU A 28 -5.47 2.35 12.83
CA LEU A 28 -4.38 2.98 13.59
C LEU A 28 -4.84 3.43 14.98
N GLU A 29 -5.97 4.11 15.07
CA GLU A 29 -6.49 4.62 16.33
C GLU A 29 -7.00 3.52 17.25
N GLN A 30 -7.86 2.63 16.74
CA GLN A 30 -8.56 1.64 17.58
C GLN A 30 -7.73 0.41 17.87
N PHE A 31 -6.76 0.10 17.03
CA PHE A 31 -5.95 -1.11 17.17
C PHE A 31 -4.51 -0.79 17.54
N VAL A 32 -3.81 -0.02 16.72
CA VAL A 32 -2.39 0.25 16.92
C VAL A 32 -2.19 1.12 18.16
N ARG A 33 -2.72 2.33 18.15
CA ARG A 33 -2.50 3.32 19.22
C ARG A 33 -3.12 2.93 20.56
N THR A 34 -4.13 2.08 20.58
CA THR A 34 -4.73 1.61 21.84
C THR A 34 -3.94 0.47 22.50
N ARG A 35 -3.28 -0.36 21.71
CA ARG A 35 -2.61 -1.57 22.19
C ARG A 35 -1.11 -1.43 22.29
N LEU A 36 -0.51 -0.59 21.46
CA LEU A 36 0.93 -0.41 21.35
C LEU A 36 1.36 0.98 21.81
N ALA A 37 2.46 1.02 22.55
CA ALA A 37 3.24 2.25 22.76
C ALA A 37 4.39 2.22 21.74
N ILE A 38 4.13 2.76 20.57
CA ILE A 38 4.99 2.71 19.40
C ILE A 38 5.11 4.10 18.78
N ASN A 39 6.30 4.45 18.29
CA ASN A 39 6.49 5.63 17.49
C ASN A 39 6.08 5.36 16.02
N LEU A 40 5.30 6.25 15.43
CA LEU A 40 4.85 6.15 14.04
C LEU A 40 5.62 7.17 13.18
N ILE A 41 6.17 6.69 12.07
CA ILE A 41 6.77 7.50 11.01
C ILE A 41 5.75 7.55 9.88
N GLU A 42 5.00 8.62 9.81
CA GLU A 42 3.88 8.75 8.87
C GLU A 42 4.33 9.40 7.56
N VAL A 43 3.99 8.77 6.43
CA VAL A 43 4.27 9.25 5.06
C VAL A 43 2.98 9.23 4.27
N ASP A 44 2.58 10.37 3.72
CA ASP A 44 1.40 10.49 2.87
C ASP A 44 1.71 10.07 1.42
N LEU A 45 1.17 8.94 1.01
CA LEU A 45 1.26 8.43 -0.36
C LEU A 45 -0.02 8.65 -1.17
N SER A 46 -0.87 9.58 -0.75
CA SER A 46 -2.06 9.94 -1.52
C SER A 46 -1.70 10.37 -2.95
N ALA A 47 -2.66 10.27 -3.86
CA ALA A 47 -2.49 10.73 -5.24
C ALA A 47 -2.14 12.23 -5.29
N GLN A 48 -2.72 13.02 -4.39
CA GLN A 48 -2.44 14.44 -4.24
C GLN A 48 -0.98 14.69 -3.90
N GLU A 49 -0.46 14.05 -2.83
CA GLU A 49 0.91 14.27 -2.38
C GLU A 49 1.95 13.74 -3.38
N ARG A 50 1.69 12.58 -3.99
CA ARG A 50 2.55 12.07 -5.05
C ARG A 50 2.63 13.02 -6.26
N PHE A 51 1.49 13.63 -6.61
CA PHE A 51 1.44 14.62 -7.70
C PHE A 51 2.21 15.89 -7.34
N THR A 52 1.99 16.48 -6.17
CA THR A 52 2.62 17.74 -5.75
C THR A 52 4.12 17.61 -5.53
N SER A 53 4.58 16.47 -4.99
CA SER A 53 5.99 16.16 -4.82
C SER A 53 6.68 15.63 -6.08
N ASN A 54 5.96 15.54 -7.19
CA ASN A 54 6.43 14.88 -8.43
C ASN A 54 7.01 13.48 -8.18
N GLY A 55 6.34 12.71 -7.30
CA GLY A 55 6.73 11.36 -6.94
C GLY A 55 7.84 11.23 -5.90
N GLN A 56 8.43 12.34 -5.44
CA GLN A 56 9.52 12.32 -4.46
C GLN A 56 9.13 11.62 -3.15
N VAL A 57 7.90 11.79 -2.68
CA VAL A 57 7.39 11.14 -1.47
C VAL A 57 7.44 9.61 -1.54
N VAL A 58 7.37 9.02 -2.74
CA VAL A 58 7.52 7.55 -2.91
C VAL A 58 8.94 7.10 -2.61
N LEU A 59 9.93 7.90 -2.99
CA LEU A 59 11.35 7.62 -2.68
C LEU A 59 11.61 7.77 -1.19
N GLU A 60 11.03 8.78 -0.55
CA GLU A 60 11.10 8.99 0.90
C GLU A 60 10.48 7.82 1.66
N ALA A 61 9.33 7.30 1.21
CA ALA A 61 8.70 6.11 1.78
C ALA A 61 9.62 4.87 1.70
N ILE A 62 10.30 4.68 0.56
CA ILE A 62 11.26 3.58 0.37
C ILE A 62 12.43 3.72 1.35
N GLU A 63 12.99 4.90 1.48
CA GLU A 63 14.11 5.14 2.41
C GLU A 63 13.69 4.97 3.88
N ALA A 64 12.50 5.42 4.25
CA ALA A 64 11.95 5.18 5.58
C ALA A 64 11.79 3.68 5.87
N LEU A 65 11.23 2.91 4.92
CA LEU A 65 11.08 1.46 5.07
C LEU A 65 12.44 0.75 5.21
N LYS A 66 13.46 1.15 4.45
CA LYS A 66 14.82 0.61 4.57
C LYS A 66 15.45 0.93 5.92
N THR A 67 15.24 2.15 6.39
CA THR A 67 15.84 2.64 7.64
C THR A 67 15.26 1.94 8.85
N TYR A 68 13.94 1.83 8.92
CA TYR A 68 13.24 1.30 10.10
C TYR A 68 12.91 -0.19 10.01
N GLY A 69 12.92 -0.76 8.82
CA GLY A 69 12.81 -2.20 8.57
C GLY A 69 11.40 -2.78 8.69
N VAL A 70 10.41 -2.00 9.11
CA VAL A 70 9.01 -2.44 9.24
C VAL A 70 8.06 -1.31 8.89
N GLY A 71 7.00 -1.63 8.18
CA GLY A 71 5.97 -0.67 7.83
C GLY A 71 4.64 -1.32 7.47
N ILE A 72 3.60 -0.52 7.55
CA ILE A 72 2.25 -0.86 7.07
C ILE A 72 1.84 0.15 6.02
N LYS A 73 1.16 -0.33 4.99
CA LYS A 73 0.75 0.50 3.86
C LYS A 73 -0.73 0.35 3.58
N ASN A 74 -1.36 1.49 3.43
CA ASN A 74 -2.73 1.59 2.95
C ASN A 74 -2.81 1.48 1.41
N ALA A 75 -4.01 1.29 0.87
CA ALA A 75 -4.24 1.25 -0.57
C ALA A 75 -3.90 2.58 -1.23
N GLY A 76 -3.13 2.51 -2.31
CA GLY A 76 -2.83 3.64 -3.19
C GLY A 76 -3.34 3.38 -4.59
N MET A 77 -3.83 4.43 -5.25
CA MET A 77 -4.42 4.32 -6.58
C MET A 77 -3.45 4.76 -7.70
N THR A 78 -3.73 4.31 -8.90
CA THR A 78 -3.20 4.91 -10.12
C THR A 78 -4.15 6.02 -10.53
N VAL A 79 -3.62 7.22 -10.71
CA VAL A 79 -4.41 8.39 -11.14
C VAL A 79 -4.92 8.15 -12.55
N ASN A 80 -6.23 8.22 -12.75
CA ASN A 80 -6.84 8.14 -14.07
C ASN A 80 -6.80 9.51 -14.78
N ARG A 81 -7.18 9.58 -16.05
CA ARG A 81 -7.09 10.81 -16.84
C ARG A 81 -7.93 11.95 -16.24
N ALA A 82 -9.15 11.68 -15.81
CA ALA A 82 -10.03 12.70 -15.23
C ALA A 82 -9.48 13.27 -13.92
N GLN A 83 -8.91 12.40 -13.07
CA GLN A 83 -8.24 12.82 -11.84
C GLN A 83 -6.98 13.64 -12.14
N LEU A 84 -6.19 13.23 -13.13
CA LEU A 84 -5.01 14.00 -13.55
C LEU A 84 -5.39 15.39 -14.05
N ASP A 85 -6.42 15.49 -14.87
CA ASP A 85 -6.92 16.78 -15.37
C ASP A 85 -7.37 17.68 -14.22
N ALA A 86 -8.05 17.14 -13.21
CA ALA A 86 -8.45 17.87 -12.02
C ALA A 86 -7.25 18.35 -11.19
N LEU A 87 -6.23 17.50 -11.04
CA LEU A 87 -4.98 17.86 -10.36
C LEU A 87 -4.22 18.96 -11.10
N LEU A 88 -4.13 18.89 -12.43
CA LEU A 88 -3.50 19.92 -13.26
C LEU A 88 -4.26 21.26 -13.20
N GLN A 89 -5.59 21.22 -13.19
CA GLN A 89 -6.41 22.43 -13.02
C GLN A 89 -6.19 23.10 -11.66
N SER A 90 -6.04 22.33 -10.61
CA SER A 90 -5.76 22.87 -9.28
C SER A 90 -4.31 23.32 -9.08
N HIS A 91 -3.39 22.87 -9.95
CA HIS A 91 -1.97 23.17 -9.87
C HIS A 91 -1.44 23.65 -11.24
N PRO A 92 -1.84 24.83 -11.73
CA PRO A 92 -1.55 25.30 -13.10
C PRO A 92 -0.05 25.52 -13.37
N ALA A 93 0.78 25.56 -12.35
CA ALA A 93 2.23 25.68 -12.50
C ALA A 93 2.92 24.34 -12.82
N VAL A 94 2.22 23.23 -12.72
CA VAL A 94 2.76 21.89 -13.00
C VAL A 94 2.68 21.61 -14.50
N ASP A 95 3.81 21.26 -15.08
CA ASP A 95 3.92 20.85 -16.48
C ASP A 95 3.73 19.33 -16.58
N GLU A 96 2.63 18.90 -17.16
CA GLU A 96 2.32 17.47 -17.33
C GLU A 96 3.46 16.70 -18.02
N ALA A 97 4.14 17.32 -18.97
CA ALA A 97 5.24 16.66 -19.70
C ALA A 97 6.47 16.36 -18.84
N LYS A 98 6.57 17.00 -17.66
CA LYS A 98 7.67 16.82 -16.71
C LYS A 98 7.31 15.97 -15.51
N LEU A 99 6.07 15.47 -15.43
CA LEU A 99 5.66 14.61 -14.35
C LEU A 99 6.37 13.25 -14.40
N ASP A 100 6.96 12.88 -13.26
CA ASP A 100 7.50 11.53 -13.09
C ASP A 100 6.38 10.48 -13.06
N LYS A 101 6.70 9.27 -13.47
CA LYS A 101 5.74 8.15 -13.41
C LYS A 101 5.28 7.85 -11.98
N LEU A 102 6.12 8.11 -10.98
CA LEU A 102 5.78 7.93 -9.57
C LEU A 102 4.71 8.91 -9.09
N ALA A 103 4.55 10.06 -9.75
CA ALA A 103 3.53 11.04 -9.43
C ALA A 103 2.11 10.54 -9.70
N THR A 104 1.92 9.71 -10.73
CA THR A 104 0.59 9.32 -11.21
C THR A 104 0.29 7.83 -11.10
N LYS A 105 1.30 6.97 -11.09
CA LYS A 105 1.11 5.51 -10.99
C LYS A 105 0.97 5.06 -9.54
N SER A 106 0.37 3.89 -9.34
CA SER A 106 0.34 3.27 -8.02
C SER A 106 1.77 3.09 -7.47
N PRO A 107 2.03 3.50 -6.21
CA PRO A 107 3.37 3.41 -5.64
C PRO A 107 3.78 1.98 -5.29
N ASN A 108 2.87 1.00 -5.35
CA ASN A 108 3.09 -0.36 -4.90
C ASN A 108 4.30 -1.04 -5.55
N GLY A 109 4.39 -0.98 -6.88
CA GLY A 109 5.50 -1.59 -7.62
C GLY A 109 6.84 -0.95 -7.31
N ALA A 110 6.88 0.38 -7.21
CA ALA A 110 8.10 1.12 -6.88
C ALA A 110 8.61 0.79 -5.47
N ILE A 111 7.70 0.74 -4.49
CA ILE A 111 8.05 0.40 -3.10
C ILE A 111 8.61 -1.02 -3.03
N ARG A 112 7.91 -2.01 -3.60
CA ARG A 112 8.35 -3.42 -3.59
C ARG A 112 9.74 -3.57 -4.21
N LYS A 113 9.96 -2.98 -5.37
CA LYS A 113 11.27 -2.97 -6.02
C LYS A 113 12.31 -2.23 -5.18
N GLY A 114 11.95 -1.10 -4.61
CA GLY A 114 12.85 -0.26 -3.82
C GLY A 114 13.37 -0.94 -2.56
N ILE A 115 12.55 -1.75 -1.90
CA ILE A 115 12.94 -2.51 -0.69
C ILE A 115 13.46 -3.92 -1.02
N SER A 116 13.52 -4.31 -2.29
CA SER A 116 13.90 -5.66 -2.73
C SER A 116 13.06 -6.76 -2.06
N GLY A 117 11.76 -6.48 -1.90
CA GLY A 117 10.85 -7.33 -1.14
C GLY A 117 10.20 -8.43 -1.98
N ASN A 118 9.96 -9.56 -1.36
CA ASN A 118 9.07 -10.61 -1.87
C ASN A 118 7.63 -10.33 -1.42
N ILE A 119 6.65 -10.89 -2.16
CA ILE A 119 5.24 -10.82 -1.79
C ILE A 119 4.81 -12.19 -1.33
N THR A 120 4.35 -12.28 -0.09
CA THR A 120 3.62 -13.44 0.40
C THR A 120 2.16 -13.02 0.60
N ARG A 121 1.23 -13.84 0.16
CA ARG A 121 -0.20 -13.63 0.38
C ARG A 121 -0.75 -14.85 1.09
N GLU A 122 -1.49 -14.59 2.15
CA GLU A 122 -2.21 -15.60 2.90
C GLU A 122 -3.69 -15.23 2.90
N ASP A 123 -4.54 -16.19 2.65
CA ASP A 123 -5.98 -15.99 2.73
C ASP A 123 -6.39 -15.90 4.20
N ILE A 124 -7.23 -14.91 4.50
CA ILE A 124 -7.82 -14.76 5.83
C ILE A 124 -9.22 -15.35 5.81
N GLU A 125 -9.38 -16.47 6.49
CA GLU A 125 -10.67 -17.11 6.68
C GLU A 125 -11.30 -16.73 8.02
N PHE A 126 -12.55 -16.34 7.99
CA PHE A 126 -13.34 -16.09 9.18
C PHE A 126 -14.21 -17.30 9.48
N THR A 127 -13.95 -18.00 10.58
CA THR A 127 -14.73 -19.19 10.98
C THR A 127 -16.17 -18.89 11.35
N ASN A 128 -16.49 -17.65 11.69
CA ASN A 128 -17.80 -17.18 12.11
C ASN A 128 -18.55 -16.36 11.06
N LEU A 129 -17.95 -16.14 9.87
CA LEU A 129 -18.56 -15.45 8.75
C LEU A 129 -18.65 -16.39 7.55
N ARG A 130 -19.87 -16.49 6.99
CA ARG A 130 -20.05 -17.26 5.75
C ARG A 130 -19.38 -16.53 4.59
N SER A 131 -18.52 -17.23 3.86
CA SER A 131 -17.93 -16.69 2.63
C SER A 131 -19.01 -16.33 1.61
N VAL A 132 -18.88 -15.16 0.98
CA VAL A 132 -19.75 -14.73 -0.13
C VAL A 132 -19.56 -15.61 -1.36
N ARG A 133 -18.38 -16.23 -1.48
CA ARG A 133 -18.02 -17.13 -2.58
C ARG A 133 -17.42 -18.43 -2.04
N PRO A 134 -18.25 -19.34 -1.51
CA PRO A 134 -17.78 -20.57 -0.87
C PRO A 134 -16.95 -21.46 -1.81
N GLN A 135 -17.14 -21.35 -3.13
CA GLN A 135 -16.33 -22.07 -4.11
C GLN A 135 -14.85 -21.63 -4.20
N TRP A 136 -14.46 -20.58 -3.50
CA TRP A 136 -13.10 -20.09 -3.47
C TRP A 136 -12.34 -20.49 -2.20
N ILE A 137 -13.01 -21.13 -1.26
CA ILE A 137 -12.43 -21.47 0.06
C ILE A 137 -11.36 -22.54 -0.05
N ASP A 138 -11.40 -23.42 -1.03
CA ASP A 138 -10.48 -24.56 -1.18
C ASP A 138 -9.50 -24.40 -2.37
N ARG A 139 -9.25 -23.18 -2.81
CA ARG A 139 -8.30 -22.94 -3.90
C ARG A 139 -7.01 -22.31 -3.39
N ASP A 140 -5.94 -23.04 -3.47
CA ASP A 140 -4.59 -22.50 -3.31
C ASP A 140 -4.29 -21.53 -4.47
N ILE A 141 -4.18 -20.27 -4.18
CA ILE A 141 -3.78 -19.25 -5.15
C ILE A 141 -2.29 -19.03 -4.96
N GLU A 142 -1.47 -19.62 -5.83
CA GLU A 142 -0.07 -19.32 -5.88
C GLU A 142 0.15 -18.01 -6.64
N VAL A 143 0.68 -17.00 -5.96
CA VAL A 143 1.08 -15.74 -6.60
C VAL A 143 2.54 -15.83 -6.98
N ASP A 144 2.81 -16.12 -8.22
CA ASP A 144 4.15 -16.12 -8.75
C ASP A 144 4.64 -14.68 -8.95
N THR A 145 5.60 -14.28 -8.13
CA THR A 145 6.21 -12.95 -8.23
C THR A 145 7.43 -13.04 -9.14
N MET A 146 7.26 -12.73 -10.42
CA MET A 146 8.39 -12.56 -11.30
C MET A 146 9.29 -11.40 -10.86
N GLU A 147 10.60 -11.65 -10.81
CA GLU A 147 11.68 -10.67 -10.56
C GLU A 147 11.76 -9.53 -11.58
N THR A 148 10.96 -9.54 -12.60
CA THR A 148 10.93 -8.47 -13.58
C THR A 148 10.16 -7.30 -13.02
N GLY A 149 10.81 -6.17 -12.82
CA GLY A 149 10.25 -4.91 -12.33
C GLY A 149 9.14 -4.30 -13.20
N GLY A 150 8.29 -5.14 -13.75
CA GLY A 150 7.04 -4.85 -14.43
C GLY A 150 5.85 -5.22 -13.55
N LEU A 151 4.79 -4.47 -13.73
CA LEU A 151 3.52 -4.59 -13.02
C LEU A 151 2.68 -5.81 -13.45
N ASP A 152 3.29 -6.85 -13.99
CA ASP A 152 2.57 -8.03 -14.46
C ASP A 152 2.43 -9.04 -13.32
N PHE A 153 1.24 -9.02 -12.72
CA PHE A 153 0.78 -10.09 -11.84
C PHE A 153 0.17 -11.18 -12.74
N SER A 154 0.81 -12.31 -12.88
CA SER A 154 0.17 -13.50 -13.40
C SER A 154 -0.43 -14.28 -12.23
N TYR A 155 -1.73 -14.51 -12.28
CA TYR A 155 -2.40 -15.45 -11.39
C TYR A 155 -2.43 -16.80 -12.16
N SER A 156 -1.74 -17.80 -11.63
CA SER A 156 -1.95 -19.17 -12.11
C SER A 156 -2.97 -19.85 -11.18
N GLU A 157 -4.09 -20.26 -11.73
CA GLU A 157 -4.93 -21.26 -11.05
C GLU A 157 -4.20 -22.59 -11.16
N LEU A 158 -3.83 -23.17 -10.03
CA LEU A 158 -3.43 -24.58 -9.98
C LEU A 158 -4.68 -25.38 -10.29
N SER A 159 -4.78 -25.90 -11.53
CA SER A 159 -5.77 -26.91 -11.85
C SER A 159 -5.46 -28.16 -11.04
N GLU A 160 -6.45 -28.67 -10.33
CA GLU A 160 -6.40 -29.99 -9.70
C GLU A 160 -5.83 -31.00 -10.69
N ALA A 161 -4.65 -31.53 -10.38
CA ALA A 161 -4.17 -32.73 -11.02
C ALA A 161 -5.01 -33.89 -10.45
N THR A 162 -5.96 -34.38 -11.24
CA THR A 162 -6.66 -35.65 -11.03
C THR A 162 -5.68 -36.81 -11.05
#